data_286d0e077583282bf0d77e4715ba3560
#
_entry.id   286d0e077583282bf0d77e4715ba3560
#
_cell.length_a   1.000
_cell.length_b   1.000
_cell.length_c   1.000
_cell.angle_alpha   90.00
_cell.angle_beta   90.00
_cell.angle_gamma   90.00
#
_symmetry.space_group_name_H-M   'P 1'
#
loop_
_entity.id
_entity.type
_entity.pdbx_description
1 polymer ?
#
loop_
_entity_poly.entity_id
_entity_poly.type
_entity_poly.pdbx_seq_one_letter_code
_entity_poly.pdbx_strand_id
1 'polypeptide(L)'
;MRQGGKIDLHSNNGQGPRPIHWASRNGHVAVVDILLGPGAAIPVDATDHKGLTPLMMACMFGRSMAAAYLLGRGAAPHLTDMNGDSALHWAAYKGFPGLMQMLINSGFNPQKPDNFGSSPLHLACISGNLSAVKLLCAKSTVELEPRDRNRKTPLELAAKHGHQDIIKFLEQEKRRRNTFLPVFLDIWTLVFGQSAKSRGPLLFFLGSVLLWAYPMYFLRCVPVTWDLLPALHYIFIIVNLVMWLSILIANKKDPGTVDKFPKKCMILMDEHLSRIPASEHG
;
A
#
# COMPACT_ATOMS: atom_id res chain seq x y z
N MET A 1 -29.62 -10.02 -44.91
CA MET A 1 -28.41 -10.81 -44.59
C MET A 1 -27.38 -9.87 -44.01
N ARG A 2 -27.21 -9.87 -42.68
CA ARG A 2 -26.13 -9.09 -42.01
C ARG A 2 -24.86 -9.92 -42.11
N GLN A 3 -23.90 -9.47 -42.91
CA GLN A 3 -22.56 -10.02 -42.89
C GLN A 3 -21.96 -9.71 -41.52
N GLY A 4 -21.82 -10.73 -40.67
CA GLY A 4 -21.08 -10.66 -39.46
C GLY A 4 -19.62 -10.39 -39.79
N GLY A 5 -19.23 -9.11 -39.88
CA GLY A 5 -17.81 -8.73 -39.99
C GLY A 5 -17.06 -9.31 -38.80
N LYS A 6 -16.19 -10.29 -39.06
CA LYS A 6 -15.19 -10.70 -38.04
C LYS A 6 -14.42 -9.46 -37.65
N ILE A 7 -14.67 -8.95 -36.43
CA ILE A 7 -13.86 -7.91 -35.87
C ILE A 7 -12.45 -8.50 -35.70
N ASP A 8 -11.48 -7.95 -36.42
CA ASP A 8 -10.08 -8.34 -36.24
C ASP A 8 -9.63 -7.86 -34.86
N LEU A 9 -9.62 -8.79 -33.93
CA LEU A 9 -9.19 -8.56 -32.54
C LEU A 9 -7.67 -8.43 -32.41
N HIS A 10 -6.95 -8.60 -33.54
CA HIS A 10 -5.51 -8.45 -33.65
C HIS A 10 -5.20 -7.24 -34.55
N SER A 11 -5.04 -6.04 -33.96
CA SER A 11 -4.61 -4.89 -34.74
C SER A 11 -3.16 -5.07 -35.24
N ASN A 12 -2.88 -4.60 -36.45
CA ASN A 12 -1.52 -4.52 -37.05
C ASN A 12 -0.73 -5.84 -37.04
N ASN A 13 -1.18 -6.87 -37.74
CA ASN A 13 -0.42 -8.11 -37.93
C ASN A 13 0.10 -8.77 -36.65
N GLY A 14 -0.60 -8.60 -35.52
CA GLY A 14 -0.24 -9.19 -34.23
C GLY A 14 0.84 -8.44 -33.44
N GLN A 15 1.41 -7.36 -33.98
CA GLN A 15 2.51 -6.62 -33.32
C GLN A 15 2.09 -5.33 -32.58
N GLY A 16 0.85 -4.88 -32.71
CA GLY A 16 0.35 -3.65 -32.07
C GLY A 16 -0.43 -3.87 -30.77
N PRO A 17 -0.80 -2.77 -30.08
CA PRO A 17 -1.71 -2.87 -28.94
C PRO A 17 -3.09 -3.37 -29.41
N ARG A 18 -3.56 -4.46 -28.82
CA ARG A 18 -4.85 -5.09 -29.10
C ARG A 18 -6.00 -4.20 -28.60
N PRO A 19 -7.26 -4.41 -29.04
CA PRO A 19 -8.42 -3.64 -28.58
C PRO A 19 -8.55 -3.55 -27.05
N ILE A 20 -8.18 -4.61 -26.31
CA ILE A 20 -8.21 -4.64 -24.86
C ILE A 20 -7.22 -3.63 -24.23
N HIS A 21 -6.07 -3.38 -24.85
CA HIS A 21 -5.12 -2.38 -24.38
C HIS A 21 -5.70 -0.97 -24.49
N TRP A 22 -6.38 -0.67 -25.62
CA TRP A 22 -7.05 0.62 -25.84
C TRP A 22 -8.24 0.82 -24.91
N ALA A 23 -9.05 -0.22 -24.71
CA ALA A 23 -10.17 -0.19 -23.75
C ALA A 23 -9.67 0.07 -22.32
N SER A 24 -8.60 -0.61 -21.91
CA SER A 24 -7.97 -0.44 -20.59
C SER A 24 -7.33 0.95 -20.42
N ARG A 25 -6.63 1.44 -21.44
CA ARG A 25 -6.05 2.79 -21.48
C ARG A 25 -7.11 3.87 -21.27
N ASN A 26 -8.27 3.71 -21.90
CA ASN A 26 -9.34 4.70 -21.83
C ASN A 26 -10.27 4.48 -20.60
N GLY A 27 -10.15 3.33 -19.93
CA GLY A 27 -10.93 3.00 -18.75
C GLY A 27 -12.33 2.48 -19.05
N HIS A 28 -12.58 1.98 -20.27
CA HIS A 28 -13.86 1.44 -20.70
C HIS A 28 -14.07 0.01 -20.17
N VAL A 29 -14.45 -0.12 -18.89
CA VAL A 29 -14.60 -1.41 -18.20
C VAL A 29 -15.58 -2.34 -18.91
N ALA A 30 -16.72 -1.82 -19.39
CA ALA A 30 -17.71 -2.62 -20.11
C ALA A 30 -17.13 -3.23 -21.40
N VAL A 31 -16.28 -2.49 -22.13
CA VAL A 31 -15.60 -3.00 -23.33
C VAL A 31 -14.57 -4.05 -22.95
N VAL A 32 -13.81 -3.83 -21.85
CA VAL A 32 -12.86 -4.82 -21.32
C VAL A 32 -13.58 -6.11 -20.95
N ASP A 33 -14.76 -6.02 -20.30
CA ASP A 33 -15.58 -7.19 -19.97
C ASP A 33 -16.01 -8.00 -21.21
N ILE A 34 -16.52 -7.32 -22.23
CA ILE A 34 -16.92 -7.96 -23.49
C ILE A 34 -15.72 -8.66 -24.15
N LEU A 35 -14.54 -8.02 -24.15
CA LEU A 35 -13.32 -8.56 -24.74
C LEU A 35 -12.72 -9.75 -23.97
N LEU A 36 -12.98 -9.84 -22.67
CA LEU A 36 -12.61 -10.97 -21.81
C LEU A 36 -13.68 -12.05 -21.75
N GLY A 37 -14.85 -11.79 -22.35
CA GLY A 37 -15.97 -12.72 -22.38
C GLY A 37 -15.71 -13.95 -23.27
N PRO A 38 -16.54 -14.99 -23.13
CA PRO A 38 -16.35 -16.29 -23.80
C PRO A 38 -16.36 -16.21 -25.33
N GLY A 39 -16.90 -15.13 -25.90
CA GLY A 39 -16.96 -14.91 -27.35
C GLY A 39 -15.71 -14.35 -27.99
N ALA A 40 -14.86 -13.63 -27.22
CA ALA A 40 -13.67 -12.98 -27.74
C ALA A 40 -12.37 -13.73 -27.38
N ALA A 41 -12.38 -14.52 -26.30
CA ALA A 41 -11.27 -15.37 -25.83
C ALA A 41 -9.89 -14.69 -25.76
N ILE A 42 -9.86 -13.37 -25.47
CA ILE A 42 -8.60 -12.65 -25.32
C ILE A 42 -8.05 -12.92 -23.92
N PRO A 43 -6.77 -13.32 -23.77
CA PRO A 43 -6.17 -13.49 -22.45
C PRO A 43 -6.16 -12.16 -21.68
N VAL A 44 -6.46 -12.18 -20.36
CA VAL A 44 -6.43 -11.00 -19.48
C VAL A 44 -5.05 -10.34 -19.48
N ASP A 45 -4.00 -11.14 -19.62
CA ASP A 45 -2.59 -10.73 -19.65
C ASP A 45 -2.02 -10.68 -21.07
N ALA A 46 -2.87 -10.44 -22.07
CA ALA A 46 -2.41 -10.27 -23.46
C ALA A 46 -1.34 -9.16 -23.51
N THR A 47 -0.20 -9.43 -24.13
CA THR A 47 0.88 -8.45 -24.29
C THR A 47 0.88 -7.82 -25.67
N ASP A 48 1.29 -6.56 -25.75
CA ASP A 48 1.64 -5.90 -27.00
C ASP A 48 3.11 -6.15 -27.38
N HIS A 49 3.57 -5.53 -28.47
CA HIS A 49 4.97 -5.63 -28.93
C HIS A 49 6.00 -5.06 -27.95
N LYS A 50 5.59 -4.28 -26.94
CA LYS A 50 6.46 -3.75 -25.88
C LYS A 50 6.36 -4.58 -24.59
N GLY A 51 5.60 -5.66 -24.61
CA GLY A 51 5.34 -6.47 -23.43
C GLY A 51 4.31 -5.83 -22.46
N LEU A 52 3.66 -4.72 -22.86
CA LEU A 52 2.66 -4.06 -22.03
C LEU A 52 1.38 -4.91 -21.95
N THR A 53 0.89 -5.12 -20.72
CA THR A 53 -0.40 -5.78 -20.47
C THR A 53 -1.53 -4.74 -20.37
N PRO A 54 -2.81 -5.16 -20.52
CA PRO A 54 -3.95 -4.26 -20.29
C PRO A 54 -3.92 -3.59 -18.90
N LEU A 55 -3.47 -4.32 -17.88
CA LEU A 55 -3.31 -3.79 -16.51
C LEU A 55 -2.26 -2.68 -16.47
N MET A 56 -1.10 -2.87 -17.10
CA MET A 56 -0.07 -1.82 -17.19
C MET A 56 -0.59 -0.58 -17.91
N MET A 57 -1.34 -0.76 -18.99
CA MET A 57 -1.99 0.35 -19.71
C MET A 57 -2.99 1.10 -18.81
N ALA A 58 -3.83 0.40 -18.06
CA ALA A 58 -4.74 1.02 -17.11
C ALA A 58 -3.98 1.82 -16.03
N CYS A 59 -2.87 1.27 -15.52
CA CYS A 59 -2.03 1.92 -14.50
C CYS A 59 -1.29 3.14 -15.04
N MET A 60 -0.75 3.07 -16.25
CA MET A 60 -0.07 4.18 -16.93
C MET A 60 -0.99 5.40 -17.12
N PHE A 61 -2.29 5.15 -17.34
CA PHE A 61 -3.27 6.20 -17.58
C PHE A 61 -4.21 6.47 -16.38
N GLY A 62 -3.91 5.91 -15.20
CA GLY A 62 -4.65 6.18 -13.97
C GLY A 62 -6.07 5.65 -13.94
N ARG A 63 -6.38 4.60 -14.72
CA ARG A 63 -7.73 4.04 -14.84
C ARG A 63 -8.00 3.02 -13.74
N SER A 64 -8.24 3.52 -12.52
CA SER A 64 -8.37 2.68 -11.32
C SER A 64 -9.47 1.63 -11.41
N MET A 65 -10.62 1.96 -12.02
CA MET A 65 -11.72 1.01 -12.19
C MET A 65 -11.36 -0.12 -13.15
N ALA A 66 -10.72 0.21 -14.28
CA ALA A 66 -10.26 -0.80 -15.23
C ALA A 66 -9.16 -1.69 -14.63
N ALA A 67 -8.22 -1.10 -13.87
CA ALA A 67 -7.18 -1.83 -13.17
C ALA A 67 -7.78 -2.77 -12.11
N ALA A 68 -8.72 -2.29 -11.29
CA ALA A 68 -9.43 -3.11 -10.30
C ALA A 68 -10.17 -4.28 -10.96
N TYR A 69 -10.86 -4.01 -12.07
CA TYR A 69 -11.57 -5.02 -12.84
C TYR A 69 -10.62 -6.10 -13.38
N LEU A 70 -9.51 -5.70 -14.03
CA LEU A 70 -8.51 -6.62 -14.56
C LEU A 70 -7.88 -7.48 -13.46
N LEU A 71 -7.56 -6.91 -12.29
CA LEU A 71 -7.08 -7.65 -11.13
C LEU A 71 -8.13 -8.65 -10.63
N GLY A 72 -9.41 -8.24 -10.58
CA GLY A 72 -10.53 -9.14 -10.25
C GLY A 72 -10.72 -10.30 -11.24
N ARG A 73 -10.33 -10.10 -12.51
CA ARG A 73 -10.32 -11.14 -13.56
C ARG A 73 -9.03 -11.99 -13.56
N GLY A 74 -8.15 -11.79 -12.59
CA GLY A 74 -6.95 -12.59 -12.39
C GLY A 74 -5.72 -12.11 -13.14
N ALA A 75 -5.63 -10.82 -13.50
CA ALA A 75 -4.41 -10.26 -14.09
C ALA A 75 -3.20 -10.48 -13.16
N ALA A 76 -2.11 -10.98 -13.73
CA ALA A 76 -0.94 -11.47 -12.99
C ALA A 76 -0.04 -10.31 -12.50
N PRO A 77 0.29 -10.24 -11.19
CA PRO A 77 1.09 -9.17 -10.62
C PRO A 77 2.58 -9.24 -10.94
N HIS A 78 3.07 -10.38 -11.41
CA HIS A 78 4.51 -10.61 -11.65
C HIS A 78 4.97 -10.23 -13.06
N LEU A 79 4.04 -9.96 -13.97
CA LEU A 79 4.36 -9.60 -15.35
C LEU A 79 5.03 -8.23 -15.43
N THR A 80 5.95 -8.13 -16.38
CA THR A 80 6.72 -6.92 -16.67
C THR A 80 6.78 -6.71 -18.17
N ASP A 81 6.96 -5.46 -18.58
CA ASP A 81 7.22 -5.10 -19.98
C ASP A 81 8.66 -5.40 -20.39
N MET A 82 9.06 -5.01 -21.60
CA MET A 82 10.42 -5.22 -22.12
C MET A 82 11.49 -4.50 -21.30
N ASN A 83 11.15 -3.44 -20.57
CA ASN A 83 12.05 -2.72 -19.68
C ASN A 83 12.13 -3.37 -18.29
N GLY A 84 11.32 -4.38 -18.02
CA GLY A 84 11.16 -4.97 -16.68
C GLY A 84 10.20 -4.19 -15.78
N ASP A 85 9.49 -3.18 -16.31
CA ASP A 85 8.53 -2.38 -15.55
C ASP A 85 7.23 -3.16 -15.31
N SER A 86 6.83 -3.26 -14.05
CA SER A 86 5.50 -3.78 -13.68
C SER A 86 4.44 -2.68 -13.68
N ALA A 87 3.17 -3.06 -13.54
CA ALA A 87 2.09 -2.10 -13.39
C ALA A 87 2.31 -1.10 -12.25
N LEU A 88 3.00 -1.52 -11.16
CA LEU A 88 3.35 -0.65 -10.03
C LEU A 88 4.43 0.38 -10.40
N HIS A 89 5.40 0.03 -11.23
CA HIS A 89 6.40 0.98 -11.76
C HIS A 89 5.72 2.10 -12.55
N TRP A 90 4.80 1.74 -13.45
CA TRP A 90 4.04 2.72 -14.22
C TRP A 90 3.16 3.61 -13.36
N ALA A 91 2.46 3.03 -12.37
CA ALA A 91 1.64 3.81 -11.43
C ALA A 91 2.50 4.78 -10.58
N ALA A 92 3.71 4.36 -10.18
CA ALA A 92 4.66 5.18 -9.43
C ALA A 92 5.21 6.32 -10.28
N TYR A 93 5.63 6.02 -11.51
CA TYR A 93 6.12 7.01 -12.47
C TYR A 93 5.07 8.07 -12.80
N LYS A 94 3.81 7.67 -12.95
CA LYS A 94 2.69 8.59 -13.25
C LYS A 94 2.12 9.29 -12.01
N GLY A 95 2.44 8.83 -10.81
CA GLY A 95 2.04 9.46 -9.56
C GLY A 95 0.58 9.21 -9.17
N PHE A 96 0.12 7.96 -9.26
CA PHE A 96 -1.24 7.57 -8.86
C PHE A 96 -1.22 6.79 -7.52
N PRO A 97 -1.16 7.47 -6.35
CA PRO A 97 -0.97 6.80 -5.06
C PRO A 97 -2.13 5.85 -4.71
N GLY A 98 -3.38 6.21 -5.00
CA GLY A 98 -4.52 5.32 -4.76
C GLY A 98 -4.42 4.01 -5.55
N LEU A 99 -4.01 4.09 -6.82
CA LEU A 99 -3.77 2.93 -7.67
C LEU A 99 -2.59 2.09 -7.17
N MET A 100 -1.49 2.74 -6.78
CA MET A 100 -0.32 2.07 -6.18
C MET A 100 -0.70 1.30 -4.92
N GLN A 101 -1.50 1.90 -4.03
CA GLN A 101 -1.97 1.23 -2.81
C GLN A 101 -2.80 -0.01 -3.15
N MET A 102 -3.68 0.08 -4.13
CA MET A 102 -4.48 -1.04 -4.61
C MET A 102 -3.58 -2.18 -5.16
N LEU A 103 -2.59 -1.85 -5.99
CA LEU A 103 -1.64 -2.81 -6.55
C LEU A 103 -0.83 -3.52 -5.44
N ILE A 104 -0.29 -2.76 -4.48
CA ILE A 104 0.45 -3.32 -3.34
C ILE A 104 -0.43 -4.28 -2.54
N ASN A 105 -1.69 -3.92 -2.29
CA ASN A 105 -2.65 -4.77 -1.60
C ASN A 105 -3.00 -6.04 -2.41
N SER A 106 -2.87 -5.99 -3.73
CA SER A 106 -3.06 -7.13 -4.64
C SER A 106 -1.80 -8.00 -4.80
N GLY A 107 -0.74 -7.74 -4.03
CA GLY A 107 0.46 -8.58 -3.99
C GLY A 107 1.63 -8.10 -4.85
N PHE A 108 1.58 -6.88 -5.41
CA PHE A 108 2.73 -6.31 -6.10
C PHE A 108 3.85 -5.96 -5.12
N ASN A 109 5.07 -6.36 -5.44
CA ASN A 109 6.23 -6.04 -4.62
C ASN A 109 6.69 -4.60 -4.87
N PRO A 110 6.65 -3.70 -3.85
CA PRO A 110 7.05 -2.30 -4.00
C PRO A 110 8.55 -2.08 -4.13
N GLN A 111 9.37 -3.13 -3.97
CA GLN A 111 10.83 -3.06 -4.08
C GLN A 111 11.37 -3.77 -5.32
N LYS A 112 10.52 -4.44 -6.12
CA LYS A 112 10.97 -5.18 -7.31
C LYS A 112 11.67 -4.21 -8.25
N PRO A 113 12.95 -4.47 -8.63
CA PRO A 113 13.64 -3.63 -9.62
C PRO A 113 13.21 -4.00 -11.05
N ASP A 114 13.30 -3.01 -11.95
CA ASP A 114 13.23 -3.19 -13.40
C ASP A 114 14.56 -3.73 -13.99
N ASN A 115 14.65 -3.79 -15.32
CA ASN A 115 15.87 -4.21 -16.01
C ASN A 115 17.04 -3.22 -15.87
N PHE A 116 16.81 -2.01 -15.39
CA PHE A 116 17.84 -1.01 -15.10
C PHE A 116 18.21 -0.96 -13.61
N GLY A 117 17.62 -1.84 -12.80
CA GLY A 117 17.77 -1.86 -11.35
C GLY A 117 16.95 -0.79 -10.64
N SER A 118 16.06 -0.09 -11.36
CA SER A 118 15.23 0.96 -10.78
C SER A 118 13.99 0.37 -10.11
N SER A 119 13.80 0.67 -8.85
CA SER A 119 12.57 0.32 -8.12
C SER A 119 11.45 1.35 -8.40
N PRO A 120 10.18 1.06 -8.06
CA PRO A 120 9.10 2.05 -8.15
C PRO A 120 9.43 3.38 -7.44
N LEU A 121 10.23 3.36 -6.36
CA LEU A 121 10.68 4.55 -5.67
C LEU A 121 11.63 5.41 -6.54
N HIS A 122 12.55 4.80 -7.29
CA HIS A 122 13.39 5.52 -8.24
C HIS A 122 12.56 6.25 -9.29
N LEU A 123 11.57 5.56 -9.88
CA LEU A 123 10.72 6.14 -10.92
C LEU A 123 9.83 7.26 -10.37
N ALA A 124 9.29 7.13 -9.17
CA ALA A 124 8.55 8.19 -8.50
C ALA A 124 9.43 9.43 -8.23
N CYS A 125 10.72 9.22 -7.91
CA CYS A 125 11.69 10.30 -7.70
C CYS A 125 12.10 10.97 -9.02
N ILE A 126 12.27 10.21 -10.10
CA ILE A 126 12.57 10.75 -11.45
C ILE A 126 11.41 11.63 -11.94
N SER A 127 10.18 11.19 -11.75
CA SER A 127 8.99 11.88 -12.25
C SER A 127 8.51 13.02 -11.36
N GLY A 128 9.08 13.21 -10.16
CA GLY A 128 8.71 14.30 -9.27
C GLY A 128 7.43 14.08 -8.46
N ASN A 129 6.96 12.85 -8.35
CA ASN A 129 5.67 12.51 -7.73
C ASN A 129 5.80 12.33 -6.22
N LEU A 130 5.79 13.42 -5.45
CA LEU A 130 5.91 13.41 -3.99
C LEU A 130 4.86 12.51 -3.31
N SER A 131 3.64 12.46 -3.81
CA SER A 131 2.56 11.62 -3.24
C SER A 131 2.88 10.14 -3.35
N ALA A 132 3.44 9.71 -4.50
CA ALA A 132 3.89 8.33 -4.71
C ALA A 132 5.08 7.99 -3.80
N VAL A 133 6.05 8.91 -3.68
CA VAL A 133 7.20 8.75 -2.78
C VAL A 133 6.74 8.60 -1.33
N LYS A 134 5.84 9.46 -0.85
CA LYS A 134 5.28 9.37 0.51
C LYS A 134 4.60 8.04 0.77
N LEU A 135 3.82 7.54 -0.19
CA LEU A 135 3.13 6.26 -0.07
C LEU A 135 4.11 5.08 0.04
N LEU A 136 5.15 5.07 -0.81
CA LEU A 136 6.17 4.02 -0.77
C LEU A 136 6.98 4.07 0.53
N CYS A 137 7.42 5.26 0.95
CA CYS A 137 8.17 5.44 2.19
C CYS A 137 7.33 5.15 3.45
N ALA A 138 6.01 5.28 3.40
CA ALA A 138 5.14 4.90 4.53
C ALA A 138 5.18 3.39 4.83
N LYS A 139 5.59 2.56 3.88
CA LYS A 139 5.84 1.13 4.11
C LYS A 139 7.23 0.93 4.70
N SER A 140 7.29 0.45 5.92
CA SER A 140 8.58 0.19 6.62
C SER A 140 9.48 -0.81 5.91
N THR A 141 8.88 -1.69 5.09
CA THR A 141 9.60 -2.69 4.30
C THR A 141 10.35 -2.11 3.10
N VAL A 142 10.01 -0.88 2.66
CA VAL A 142 10.66 -0.27 1.50
C VAL A 142 11.99 0.35 1.89
N GLU A 143 13.06 -0.09 1.24
CA GLU A 143 14.39 0.49 1.38
C GLU A 143 14.42 1.91 0.80
N LEU A 144 15.02 2.87 1.52
CA LEU A 144 15.09 4.26 1.08
C LEU A 144 16.25 4.54 0.13
N GLU A 145 17.30 3.73 0.18
CA GLU A 145 18.55 3.94 -0.58
C GLU A 145 18.92 2.72 -1.46
N PRO A 146 17.96 2.09 -2.17
CA PRO A 146 18.33 1.06 -3.14
C PRO A 146 19.17 1.71 -4.25
N ARG A 147 20.04 0.93 -4.88
CA ARG A 147 20.90 1.42 -5.96
C ARG A 147 20.49 0.79 -7.29
N ASP A 148 20.30 1.65 -8.29
CA ASP A 148 20.10 1.20 -9.66
C ASP A 148 21.41 0.64 -10.27
N ARG A 149 21.39 0.17 -11.52
CA ARG A 149 22.58 -0.34 -12.22
C ARG A 149 23.67 0.73 -12.39
N ASN A 150 23.31 2.01 -12.40
CA ASN A 150 24.23 3.14 -12.43
C ASN A 150 24.70 3.54 -11.02
N ARG A 151 24.41 2.73 -10.00
CA ARG A 151 24.68 2.98 -8.58
C ARG A 151 24.03 4.25 -8.02
N LYS A 152 22.98 4.77 -8.69
CA LYS A 152 22.25 5.94 -8.25
C LYS A 152 21.16 5.55 -7.27
N THR A 153 21.01 6.36 -6.21
CA THR A 153 19.92 6.24 -5.23
C THR A 153 18.72 7.08 -5.67
N PRO A 154 17.49 6.79 -5.16
CA PRO A 154 16.32 7.62 -5.42
C PRO A 154 16.54 9.10 -5.08
N LEU A 155 17.28 9.38 -3.99
CA LEU A 155 17.64 10.74 -3.58
C LEU A 155 18.52 11.46 -4.63
N GLU A 156 19.55 10.77 -5.14
CA GLU A 156 20.43 11.32 -6.19
C GLU A 156 19.67 11.57 -7.49
N LEU A 157 18.71 10.70 -7.83
CA LEU A 157 17.87 10.89 -9.02
C LEU A 157 16.91 12.08 -8.83
N ALA A 158 16.29 12.24 -7.66
CA ALA A 158 15.48 13.41 -7.36
C ALA A 158 16.32 14.71 -7.44
N ALA A 159 17.57 14.69 -6.97
CA ALA A 159 18.48 15.82 -7.05
C ALA A 159 18.85 16.15 -8.52
N LYS A 160 19.14 15.12 -9.32
CA LYS A 160 19.43 15.27 -10.75
C LYS A 160 18.28 15.94 -11.53
N HIS A 161 17.04 15.63 -11.15
CA HIS A 161 15.83 16.16 -11.78
C HIS A 161 15.30 17.43 -11.11
N GLY A 162 15.95 17.93 -10.04
CA GLY A 162 15.60 19.19 -9.38
C GLY A 162 14.37 19.15 -8.47
N HIS A 163 13.92 17.97 -8.04
CA HIS A 163 12.71 17.82 -7.23
C HIS A 163 12.99 18.07 -5.73
N GLN A 164 13.11 19.35 -5.35
CA GLN A 164 13.50 19.79 -4.00
C GLN A 164 12.58 19.29 -2.88
N ASP A 165 11.28 19.17 -3.14
CA ASP A 165 10.32 18.71 -2.15
C ASP A 165 10.55 17.22 -1.81
N ILE A 166 10.89 16.42 -2.81
CA ILE A 166 11.21 15.00 -2.65
C ILE A 166 12.53 14.85 -1.90
N ILE A 167 13.54 15.66 -2.23
CA ILE A 167 14.86 15.65 -1.55
C ILE A 167 14.65 15.91 -0.05
N LYS A 168 13.99 17.02 0.30
CA LYS A 168 13.69 17.37 1.69
C LYS A 168 12.95 16.27 2.42
N PHE A 169 11.95 15.67 1.77
CA PHE A 169 11.16 14.59 2.34
C PHE A 169 12.00 13.33 2.58
N LEU A 170 12.79 12.89 1.59
CA LEU A 170 13.63 11.69 1.71
C LEU A 170 14.73 11.86 2.76
N GLU A 171 15.36 13.05 2.86
CA GLU A 171 16.33 13.35 3.90
C GLU A 171 15.70 13.33 5.31
N GLN A 172 14.51 13.89 5.45
CA GLN A 172 13.76 13.86 6.71
C GLN A 172 13.40 12.42 7.09
N GLU A 173 12.92 11.63 6.13
CA GLU A 173 12.56 10.22 6.35
C GLU A 173 13.79 9.37 6.68
N LYS A 174 14.91 9.62 6.01
CA LYS A 174 16.20 8.98 6.31
C LYS A 174 16.67 9.31 7.74
N ARG A 175 16.60 10.58 8.14
CA ARG A 175 16.91 10.99 9.53
C ARG A 175 15.97 10.29 10.51
N ARG A 176 14.67 10.24 10.23
CA ARG A 176 13.68 9.58 11.07
C ARG A 176 13.97 8.09 11.27
N ARG A 177 14.38 7.37 10.21
CA ARG A 177 14.72 5.94 10.30
C ARG A 177 16.08 5.68 10.95
N ASN A 178 17.03 6.60 10.80
CA ASN A 178 18.40 6.47 11.34
C ASN A 178 18.57 7.01 12.77
N THR A 179 17.59 7.74 13.32
CA THR A 179 17.68 8.18 14.73
C THR A 179 17.50 6.99 15.66
N PHE A 180 18.54 6.72 16.45
CA PHE A 180 18.57 5.65 17.46
C PHE A 180 17.57 5.88 18.63
N LEU A 181 16.97 7.08 18.68
CA LEU A 181 15.95 7.46 19.67
C LEU A 181 14.53 6.91 19.40
N PRO A 182 14.14 6.43 18.18
CA PRO A 182 12.79 5.90 17.98
C PRO A 182 12.48 4.68 18.84
N VAL A 183 13.49 3.88 19.21
CA VAL A 183 13.24 2.65 19.98
C VAL A 183 12.69 2.94 21.37
N PHE A 184 13.09 4.05 22.01
CA PHE A 184 12.56 4.44 23.31
C PHE A 184 11.18 5.11 23.24
N LEU A 185 10.91 5.83 22.14
CA LEU A 185 9.59 6.41 21.84
C LEU A 185 8.65 5.37 21.19
N ASP A 186 9.18 4.41 20.47
CA ASP A 186 8.42 3.30 19.88
C ASP A 186 7.99 2.25 20.91
N ILE A 187 8.59 2.21 22.10
CA ILE A 187 8.03 1.44 23.22
C ILE A 187 6.60 1.89 23.49
N TRP A 188 6.29 3.17 23.31
CA TRP A 188 4.93 3.69 23.48
C TRP A 188 3.98 3.28 22.35
N THR A 189 4.45 3.27 21.10
CA THR A 189 3.68 2.74 19.96
C THR A 189 3.56 1.22 20.02
N LEU A 190 4.56 0.52 20.53
CA LEU A 190 4.53 -0.92 20.77
C LEU A 190 3.53 -1.27 21.91
N VAL A 191 3.47 -0.48 22.96
CA VAL A 191 2.59 -0.70 24.10
C VAL A 191 1.16 -0.20 23.85
N PHE A 192 0.98 0.89 23.11
CA PHE A 192 -0.30 1.58 22.97
C PHE A 192 -0.88 1.66 21.54
N GLY A 193 -0.17 1.12 20.52
CA GLY A 193 -0.61 1.08 19.12
C GLY A 193 -0.63 2.43 18.41
N GLN A 194 -0.83 2.41 17.08
CA GLN A 194 -0.79 3.62 16.21
C GLN A 194 -1.90 4.65 16.44
N SER A 195 -2.91 4.35 17.24
CA SER A 195 -3.99 5.30 17.56
C SER A 195 -3.64 6.31 18.67
N ALA A 196 -2.36 6.42 19.03
CA ALA A 196 -1.86 7.30 20.10
C ALA A 196 -2.08 8.81 19.85
N LYS A 197 -2.53 9.24 18.67
CA LYS A 197 -2.77 10.68 18.38
C LYS A 197 -3.84 11.34 19.25
N SER A 198 -4.77 10.56 19.87
CA SER A 198 -5.81 11.09 20.76
C SER A 198 -5.60 10.75 22.23
N ARG A 199 -4.51 10.06 22.60
CA ARG A 199 -4.28 9.52 23.94
C ARG A 199 -3.15 10.20 24.73
N GLY A 200 -2.72 11.37 24.29
CA GLY A 200 -1.66 12.16 24.98
C GLY A 200 -1.83 12.27 26.50
N PRO A 201 -3.01 12.62 27.01
CA PRO A 201 -3.25 12.72 28.45
C PRO A 201 -3.11 11.39 29.21
N LEU A 202 -3.56 10.29 28.61
CA LEU A 202 -3.46 8.95 29.19
C LEU A 202 -1.99 8.49 29.24
N LEU A 203 -1.22 8.76 28.18
CA LEU A 203 0.20 8.44 28.11
C LEU A 203 1.03 9.25 29.11
N PHE A 204 0.71 10.53 29.25
CA PHE A 204 1.33 11.37 30.27
C PHE A 204 1.06 10.87 31.68
N PHE A 205 -0.19 10.49 31.96
CA PHE A 205 -0.58 9.92 33.26
C PHE A 205 0.15 8.60 33.54
N LEU A 206 0.13 7.66 32.59
CA LEU A 206 0.84 6.38 32.74
C LEU A 206 2.36 6.58 32.87
N GLY A 207 2.96 7.50 32.11
CA GLY A 207 4.37 7.86 32.24
C GLY A 207 4.70 8.43 33.62
N SER A 208 3.86 9.28 34.19
CA SER A 208 4.05 9.83 35.51
C SER A 208 3.90 8.76 36.61
N VAL A 209 2.98 7.83 36.46
CA VAL A 209 2.83 6.69 37.38
C VAL A 209 4.08 5.80 37.37
N LEU A 210 4.59 5.45 36.17
CA LEU A 210 5.78 4.60 36.03
C LEU A 210 7.06 5.27 36.53
N LEU A 211 7.27 6.55 36.20
CA LEU A 211 8.51 7.27 36.53
C LEU A 211 8.56 7.83 37.95
N TRP A 212 7.39 8.14 38.51
CA TRP A 212 7.33 8.78 39.81
C TRP A 212 6.65 7.94 40.90
N ALA A 213 5.45 7.44 40.63
CA ALA A 213 4.65 6.76 41.65
C ALA A 213 5.25 5.41 42.03
N TYR A 214 5.69 4.58 41.08
CA TYR A 214 6.30 3.29 41.38
C TYR A 214 7.64 3.40 42.09
N PRO A 215 8.64 4.21 41.65
CA PRO A 215 9.88 4.38 42.38
C PRO A 215 9.67 4.93 43.78
N MET A 216 8.79 5.92 43.93
CA MET A 216 8.47 6.47 45.25
C MET A 216 7.82 5.44 46.17
N TYR A 217 6.87 4.64 45.61
CA TYR A 217 6.25 3.57 46.39
C TYR A 217 7.25 2.51 46.83
N PHE A 218 8.07 1.98 45.93
CA PHE A 218 9.03 0.91 46.24
C PHE A 218 10.22 1.39 47.08
N LEU A 219 10.72 2.60 46.82
CA LEU A 219 11.93 3.10 47.53
C LEU A 219 11.62 3.76 48.88
N ARG A 220 10.42 4.33 49.03
CA ARG A 220 10.07 5.06 50.25
C ARG A 220 8.93 4.46 51.08
N CYS A 221 7.82 4.02 50.40
CA CYS A 221 6.67 3.54 51.15
C CYS A 221 6.86 2.10 51.63
N VAL A 222 7.34 1.21 50.77
CA VAL A 222 7.50 -0.22 51.09
C VAL A 222 8.43 -0.45 52.25
N PRO A 223 9.67 0.13 52.31
CA PRO A 223 10.59 -0.11 53.43
C PRO A 223 10.04 0.35 54.77
N VAL A 224 9.22 1.41 54.79
CA VAL A 224 8.71 1.98 56.06
C VAL A 224 7.46 1.26 56.54
N THR A 225 6.63 0.75 55.65
CA THR A 225 5.29 0.20 55.99
C THR A 225 5.19 -1.30 55.83
N TRP A 226 6.25 -1.98 55.36
CA TRP A 226 6.27 -3.41 55.10
C TRP A 226 5.90 -4.24 56.33
N ASP A 227 6.53 -3.89 57.47
CA ASP A 227 6.29 -4.62 58.72
C ASP A 227 4.93 -4.34 59.35
N LEU A 228 4.32 -3.18 59.03
CA LEU A 228 3.02 -2.77 59.57
C LEU A 228 1.84 -3.31 58.81
N LEU A 229 1.92 -3.36 57.48
CA LEU A 229 0.75 -3.71 56.61
C LEU A 229 1.17 -4.52 55.37
N PRO A 230 1.78 -5.71 55.51
CA PRO A 230 2.25 -6.49 54.37
C PRO A 230 1.14 -6.90 53.40
N ALA A 231 -0.06 -7.19 53.95
CA ALA A 231 -1.19 -7.59 53.10
C ALA A 231 -1.62 -6.50 52.11
N LEU A 232 -1.54 -5.23 52.50
CA LEU A 232 -1.86 -4.11 51.60
C LEU A 232 -0.88 -3.99 50.42
N HIS A 233 0.40 -4.28 50.62
CA HIS A 233 1.41 -4.28 49.58
C HIS A 233 1.21 -5.41 48.58
N TYR A 234 0.83 -6.62 49.06
CA TYR A 234 0.46 -7.73 48.19
C TYR A 234 -0.78 -7.42 47.32
N ILE A 235 -1.82 -6.85 47.97
CA ILE A 235 -3.02 -6.43 47.25
C ILE A 235 -2.69 -5.38 46.18
N PHE A 236 -1.88 -4.39 46.52
CA PHE A 236 -1.46 -3.36 45.57
C PHE A 236 -0.71 -3.96 44.37
N ILE A 237 0.23 -4.89 44.59
CA ILE A 237 0.98 -5.56 43.51
C ILE A 237 0.02 -6.37 42.64
N ILE A 238 -0.89 -7.14 43.21
CA ILE A 238 -1.83 -7.96 42.47
C ILE A 238 -2.79 -7.09 41.62
N VAL A 239 -3.35 -6.03 42.19
CA VAL A 239 -4.23 -5.10 41.46
C VAL A 239 -3.49 -4.45 40.28
N ASN A 240 -2.24 -4.03 40.49
CA ASN A 240 -1.43 -3.47 39.42
C ASN A 240 -1.10 -4.49 38.32
N LEU A 241 -0.77 -5.74 38.67
CA LEU A 241 -0.55 -6.81 37.69
C LEU A 241 -1.80 -7.08 36.86
N VAL A 242 -2.98 -7.14 37.50
CA VAL A 242 -4.26 -7.33 36.79
C VAL A 242 -4.55 -6.16 35.85
N MET A 243 -4.31 -4.92 36.31
CA MET A 243 -4.47 -3.71 35.50
C MET A 243 -3.56 -3.75 34.26
N TRP A 244 -2.27 -4.06 34.44
CA TRP A 244 -1.32 -4.16 33.33
C TRP A 244 -1.66 -5.28 32.35
N LEU A 245 -2.09 -6.44 32.88
CA LEU A 245 -2.53 -7.55 32.05
C LEU A 245 -3.78 -7.17 31.24
N SER A 246 -4.72 -6.47 31.84
CA SER A 246 -5.92 -5.97 31.15
C SER A 246 -5.60 -4.99 30.04
N ILE A 247 -4.63 -4.08 30.26
CA ILE A 247 -4.13 -3.14 29.23
C ILE A 247 -3.46 -3.90 28.09
N LEU A 248 -2.64 -4.91 28.38
CA LEU A 248 -1.97 -5.73 27.37
C LEU A 248 -2.99 -6.55 26.55
N ILE A 249 -4.02 -7.09 27.17
CA ILE A 249 -5.08 -7.84 26.49
C ILE A 249 -5.93 -6.90 25.62
N ALA A 250 -6.29 -5.73 26.13
CA ALA A 250 -7.02 -4.72 25.37
C ALA A 250 -6.25 -4.21 24.15
N ASN A 251 -4.92 -4.17 24.26
CA ASN A 251 -4.04 -3.72 23.17
C ASN A 251 -3.80 -4.82 22.10
N LYS A 252 -3.94 -6.09 22.46
CA LYS A 252 -3.87 -7.23 21.52
C LYS A 252 -5.15 -7.43 20.70
N LYS A 253 -6.28 -6.89 21.12
CA LYS A 253 -7.50 -6.86 20.30
C LYS A 253 -7.30 -5.79 19.22
N ASP A 254 -6.93 -6.26 18.04
CA ASP A 254 -6.78 -5.48 16.84
C ASP A 254 -8.02 -4.60 16.61
N PRO A 255 -7.91 -3.25 16.58
CA PRO A 255 -9.04 -2.39 16.25
C PRO A 255 -9.36 -2.51 14.76
N GLY A 256 -9.88 -3.69 14.35
CA GLY A 256 -10.37 -3.93 13.00
C GLY A 256 -9.28 -3.74 11.94
N THR A 257 -8.64 -4.82 11.53
CA THR A 257 -8.08 -4.91 10.20
C THR A 257 -9.20 -4.53 9.24
N VAL A 258 -8.99 -3.45 8.49
CA VAL A 258 -9.84 -3.16 7.33
C VAL A 258 -9.70 -4.41 6.45
N ASP A 259 -10.76 -5.22 6.45
CA ASP A 259 -10.80 -6.45 5.67
C ASP A 259 -10.35 -6.17 4.24
N LYS A 260 -9.45 -7.01 3.76
CA LYS A 260 -9.05 -7.08 2.37
C LYS A 260 -10.29 -6.85 1.51
N PHE A 261 -10.31 -5.77 0.76
CA PHE A 261 -11.34 -5.30 -0.17
C PHE A 261 -12.70 -5.99 0.06
N PRO A 262 -13.70 -5.30 0.60
CA PRO A 262 -14.94 -5.95 0.94
C PRO A 262 -15.48 -6.61 -0.33
N LYS A 263 -15.80 -7.92 -0.25
CA LYS A 263 -16.57 -8.66 -1.25
C LYS A 263 -17.82 -7.86 -1.68
N LYS A 264 -18.26 -6.91 -0.86
CA LYS A 264 -19.31 -5.93 -1.16
C LYS A 264 -19.05 -5.05 -2.39
N CYS A 265 -17.80 -4.69 -2.71
CA CYS A 265 -17.52 -3.95 -3.95
C CYS A 265 -17.72 -4.84 -5.20
N MET A 266 -17.34 -6.12 -5.11
CA MET A 266 -17.63 -7.07 -6.21
C MET A 266 -19.14 -7.32 -6.34
N ILE A 267 -19.85 -7.47 -5.22
CA ILE A 267 -21.30 -7.68 -5.23
C ILE A 267 -22.05 -6.44 -5.74
N LEU A 268 -21.62 -5.23 -5.37
CA LEU A 268 -22.20 -3.98 -5.88
C LEU A 268 -21.91 -3.76 -7.38
N MET A 269 -20.76 -4.22 -7.86
CA MET A 269 -20.46 -4.19 -9.30
C MET A 269 -21.29 -5.21 -10.08
N ASP A 270 -21.49 -6.43 -9.55
CA ASP A 270 -22.38 -7.43 -10.13
C ASP A 270 -23.85 -6.97 -10.12
N GLU A 271 -24.29 -6.34 -9.03
CA GLU A 271 -25.64 -5.77 -8.94
C GLU A 271 -25.86 -4.58 -9.88
N HIS A 272 -24.83 -3.76 -10.11
CA HIS A 272 -24.91 -2.65 -11.06
C HIS A 272 -24.87 -3.12 -12.52
N LEU A 273 -24.09 -4.14 -12.82
CA LEU A 273 -24.03 -4.74 -14.15
C LEU A 273 -25.30 -5.53 -14.51
N SER A 274 -25.95 -6.16 -13.51
CA SER A 274 -27.22 -6.88 -13.71
C SER A 274 -28.43 -5.94 -13.87
N ARG A 275 -28.30 -4.66 -13.54
CA ARG A 275 -29.34 -3.62 -13.69
C ARG A 275 -29.25 -2.81 -15.00
N ILE A 276 -28.25 -3.07 -15.85
CA ILE A 276 -28.23 -2.47 -17.18
C ILE A 276 -29.26 -3.23 -18.02
N PRO A 277 -30.40 -2.61 -18.36
CA PRO A 277 -31.39 -3.26 -19.21
C PRO A 277 -30.72 -3.58 -20.56
N ALA A 278 -30.81 -4.83 -20.98
CA ALA A 278 -30.48 -5.20 -22.35
C ALA A 278 -31.37 -4.31 -23.25
N SER A 279 -30.76 -3.23 -23.78
CA SER A 279 -31.47 -2.36 -24.73
C SER A 279 -31.88 -3.20 -25.91
N GLU A 280 -33.15 -3.30 -26.06
CA GLU A 280 -33.83 -3.87 -27.20
C GLU A 280 -33.17 -3.41 -28.50
N HIS A 281 -32.62 -4.35 -29.23
CA HIS A 281 -32.31 -4.14 -30.62
C HIS A 281 -33.55 -4.42 -31.43
N GLY A 282 -34.30 -3.33 -31.78
CA GLY A 282 -35.19 -3.28 -32.90
C GLY A 282 -34.43 -3.10 -34.22
#